data_eeb69d29aeaf6b4e758f5194277652ec
#
_entry.id   eeb69d29aeaf6b4e758f5194277652ec
#
_cell.length_a   1.000
_cell.length_b   1.000
_cell.length_c   1.000
_cell.angle_alpha   90.00
_cell.angle_beta   90.00
_cell.angle_gamma   90.00
#
_symmetry.space_group_name_H-M   'P 1'
#
loop_
_entity.id
_entity.type
_entity.pdbx_description
1 polymer ?
#
loop_
_entity_poly.entity_id
_entity_poly.type
_entity_poly.pdbx_seq_one_letter_code
_entity_poly.pdbx_strand_id
1 'polypeptide(L)'
;MRIKVISPDIVTYGAMVIGGVLEQEGYDTSISRVIEDTDADILILSLYSTQHLLDTRIKKAIRFQKERGGRCYVGGPVSADPSMVLGELSPDAVVVGEGEITISRLVLEGPSPDIPGIAYMKEGEMIVTGSSPPSPMTRPLPLIPPDIGDQNIRGANVYIETHRGCVGGCGFCQVPRYFGQEVRSRSIEDILTEVRAFKDAGVHRISISGGTGSLFASQYGRMNVPAFIQLLQGIAGVMGPKNLSSPDIRVDCITDEVLDAIRDYTIGWVFFGIESGSEGILKKMRKGATVDQVREAVKRCRMHGLKVAGSFIVGYPGETADDYQMTKDLIEELALDDVFVSVAEPIPGTPLADLVLSIPQEENPVYVPHTGEYQALGLSEAEARAFDLMLHADLHKPRFTMTDDRTFNLYLEEVRKQGSDILRSTEVLLRYS
;
A
#
# COMPACT_ATOMS: atom_id res chain seq x y z
N MET A 1 29.11 -10.13 9.97
CA MET A 1 28.63 -8.85 9.44
C MET A 1 27.24 -8.61 10.00
N ARG A 2 27.04 -7.46 10.65
CA ARG A 2 25.76 -7.06 11.27
C ARG A 2 24.98 -6.19 10.31
N ILE A 3 23.70 -6.50 10.15
CA ILE A 3 22.79 -5.79 9.25
C ILE A 3 21.59 -5.27 10.06
N LYS A 4 21.27 -3.99 9.90
CA LYS A 4 20.07 -3.38 10.45
C LYS A 4 19.10 -3.05 9.34
N VAL A 5 17.89 -3.61 9.41
CA VAL A 5 16.77 -3.25 8.54
C VAL A 5 15.87 -2.27 9.30
N ILE A 6 15.61 -1.09 8.72
CA ILE A 6 14.66 -0.13 9.27
C ILE A 6 13.49 0.04 8.30
N SER A 7 12.27 -0.16 8.81
CA SER A 7 11.02 0.11 8.11
C SER A 7 10.27 1.16 8.94
N PRO A 8 10.35 2.45 8.58
CA PRO A 8 9.83 3.54 9.40
C PRO A 8 8.33 3.42 9.67
N ASP A 9 7.91 3.83 10.85
CA ASP A 9 6.53 3.90 11.35
C ASP A 9 5.85 2.53 11.53
N ILE A 10 5.91 1.67 10.53
CA ILE A 10 5.41 0.28 10.57
C ILE A 10 6.47 -0.67 10.02
N VAL A 11 6.57 -1.85 10.60
CA VAL A 11 7.40 -2.90 10.00
C VAL A 11 6.60 -3.51 8.84
N THR A 12 6.98 -3.14 7.62
CA THR A 12 6.34 -3.65 6.41
C THR A 12 6.67 -5.12 6.18
N TYR A 13 5.76 -5.84 5.55
CA TYR A 13 5.98 -7.24 5.25
C TYR A 13 7.22 -7.46 4.37
N GLY A 14 7.44 -6.60 3.36
CA GLY A 14 8.63 -6.65 2.52
C GLY A 14 9.95 -6.50 3.29
N ALA A 15 9.98 -5.64 4.33
CA ALA A 15 11.15 -5.48 5.19
C ALA A 15 11.46 -6.77 5.98
N MET A 16 10.42 -7.43 6.50
CA MET A 16 10.56 -8.71 7.20
C MET A 16 11.05 -9.82 6.27
N VAL A 17 10.57 -9.85 5.03
CA VAL A 17 11.04 -10.82 4.01
C VAL A 17 12.52 -10.62 3.70
N ILE A 18 12.96 -9.39 3.47
CA ILE A 18 14.39 -9.08 3.23
C ILE A 18 15.22 -9.48 4.45
N GLY A 19 14.76 -9.19 5.67
CA GLY A 19 15.42 -9.63 6.89
C GLY A 19 15.56 -11.15 6.97
N GLY A 20 14.51 -11.89 6.66
CA GLY A 20 14.52 -13.36 6.67
C GLY A 20 15.44 -13.98 5.63
N VAL A 21 15.54 -13.39 4.43
CA VAL A 21 16.50 -13.80 3.39
C VAL A 21 17.93 -13.66 3.91
N LEU A 22 18.27 -12.52 4.50
CA LEU A 22 19.61 -12.25 5.00
C LEU A 22 19.96 -13.12 6.23
N GLU A 23 19.00 -13.38 7.12
CA GLU A 23 19.20 -14.29 8.25
C GLU A 23 19.46 -15.72 7.78
N GLN A 24 18.72 -16.20 6.78
CA GLN A 24 18.95 -17.52 6.18
C GLN A 24 20.35 -17.66 5.58
N GLU A 25 20.93 -16.58 5.06
CA GLU A 25 22.30 -16.54 4.53
C GLU A 25 23.36 -16.45 5.63
N GLY A 26 22.97 -16.42 6.90
CA GLY A 26 23.87 -16.42 8.05
C GLY A 26 24.35 -15.04 8.49
N TYR A 27 23.72 -13.95 8.03
CA TYR A 27 24.01 -12.62 8.54
C TYR A 27 23.31 -12.37 9.89
N ASP A 28 23.99 -11.66 10.79
CA ASP A 28 23.42 -11.15 12.03
C ASP A 28 22.50 -9.97 11.72
N THR A 29 21.23 -10.28 11.51
CA THR A 29 20.22 -9.32 10.99
C THR A 29 19.22 -8.95 12.05
N SER A 30 18.93 -7.67 12.19
CA SER A 30 17.88 -7.14 13.06
C SER A 30 16.97 -6.19 12.31
N ILE A 31 15.71 -6.09 12.76
CA ILE A 31 14.68 -5.24 12.15
C ILE A 31 14.05 -4.30 13.19
N SER A 32 13.73 -3.06 12.79
CA SER A 32 13.11 -2.05 13.65
C SER A 32 12.24 -1.08 12.83
N ARG A 33 11.24 -0.50 13.48
CA ARG A 33 10.48 0.66 12.96
C ARG A 33 11.02 2.01 13.45
N VAL A 34 11.94 1.96 14.41
CA VAL A 34 12.55 3.17 14.96
C VAL A 34 13.74 3.59 14.10
N ILE A 35 13.73 4.84 13.66
CA ILE A 35 14.85 5.44 12.94
C ILE A 35 15.87 5.91 14.00
N GLU A 36 16.97 5.20 14.07
CA GLU A 36 18.05 5.45 15.04
C GLU A 36 19.42 5.28 14.40
N ASP A 37 20.42 5.91 15.00
CA ASP A 37 21.80 5.68 14.63
C ASP A 37 22.20 4.23 14.97
N THR A 38 22.85 3.53 14.08
CA THR A 38 23.19 2.11 14.24
C THR A 38 24.70 1.88 14.09
N ASP A 39 25.21 0.88 14.80
CA ASP A 39 26.58 0.41 14.67
C ASP A 39 26.70 -0.82 13.73
N ALA A 40 25.64 -1.17 13.01
CA ALA A 40 25.63 -2.22 12.01
C ALA A 40 26.60 -1.91 10.84
N ASP A 41 27.16 -2.93 10.22
CA ASP A 41 28.04 -2.77 9.05
C ASP A 41 27.24 -2.28 7.83
N ILE A 42 25.96 -2.70 7.74
CA ILE A 42 25.03 -2.30 6.67
C ILE A 42 23.71 -1.86 7.27
N LEU A 43 23.23 -0.69 6.83
CA LEU A 43 21.89 -0.19 7.05
C LEU A 43 21.04 -0.42 5.80
N ILE A 44 19.89 -1.07 5.96
CA ILE A 44 18.89 -1.24 4.89
C ILE A 44 17.62 -0.50 5.29
N LEU A 45 17.14 0.39 4.42
CA LEU A 45 15.92 1.16 4.61
C LEU A 45 14.83 0.63 3.67
N SER A 46 13.73 0.15 4.23
CA SER A 46 12.54 -0.26 3.49
C SER A 46 11.51 0.87 3.52
N LEU A 47 11.48 1.68 2.48
CA LEU A 47 10.68 2.89 2.42
C LEU A 47 9.47 2.72 1.51
N TYR A 48 8.26 2.97 2.04
CA TYR A 48 7.00 2.76 1.33
C TYR A 48 6.27 4.05 0.94
N SER A 49 6.73 5.20 1.42
CA SER A 49 6.12 6.51 1.13
C SER A 49 7.17 7.51 0.64
N THR A 50 6.82 8.34 -0.33
CA THR A 50 7.65 9.47 -0.80
C THR A 50 7.98 10.43 0.35
N GLN A 51 7.13 10.53 1.37
CA GLN A 51 7.37 11.34 2.58
C GLN A 51 8.64 10.91 3.33
N HIS A 52 9.00 9.64 3.28
CA HIS A 52 10.24 9.14 3.90
C HIS A 52 11.50 9.78 3.29
N LEU A 53 11.45 10.21 2.03
CA LEU A 53 12.58 10.89 1.38
C LEU A 53 12.81 12.29 1.95
N LEU A 54 11.80 12.88 2.58
CA LEU A 54 11.85 14.20 3.20
C LEU A 54 12.14 14.13 4.71
N ASP A 55 12.13 12.94 5.30
CA ASP A 55 12.37 12.76 6.74
C ASP A 55 13.83 13.03 7.10
N THR A 56 14.04 14.09 7.90
CA THR A 56 15.37 14.49 8.34
C THR A 56 16.05 13.44 9.22
N ARG A 57 15.29 12.60 9.93
CA ARG A 57 15.82 11.51 10.75
C ARG A 57 16.45 10.44 9.86
N ILE A 58 15.80 10.10 8.74
CA ILE A 58 16.33 9.15 7.75
C ILE A 58 17.61 9.71 7.13
N LYS A 59 17.57 10.99 6.69
CA LYS A 59 18.77 11.67 6.14
C LYS A 59 19.94 11.66 7.13
N LYS A 60 19.65 11.90 8.41
CA LYS A 60 20.67 11.85 9.48
C LYS A 60 21.23 10.45 9.68
N ALA A 61 20.38 9.41 9.75
CA ALA A 61 20.82 8.02 9.93
C ALA A 61 21.71 7.54 8.78
N ILE A 62 21.36 7.88 7.54
CA ILE A 62 22.21 7.57 6.37
C ILE A 62 23.56 8.27 6.47
N ARG A 63 23.58 9.56 6.80
CA ARG A 63 24.81 10.33 6.95
C ARG A 63 25.71 9.71 8.04
N PHE A 64 25.16 9.43 9.21
CA PHE A 64 25.87 8.80 10.31
C PHE A 64 26.47 7.44 9.88
N GLN A 65 25.69 6.62 9.17
CA GLN A 65 26.15 5.31 8.67
C GLN A 65 27.34 5.46 7.72
N LYS A 66 27.31 6.42 6.81
CA LYS A 66 28.39 6.66 5.83
C LYS A 66 29.65 7.26 6.47
N GLU A 67 29.50 8.22 7.40
CA GLU A 67 30.62 8.85 8.12
C GLU A 67 31.47 7.83 8.90
N ARG A 68 30.86 6.75 9.39
CA ARG A 68 31.56 5.67 10.07
C ARG A 68 32.08 4.56 9.14
N GLY A 69 31.94 4.74 7.82
CA GLY A 69 32.38 3.78 6.81
C GLY A 69 31.43 2.58 6.60
N GLY A 70 30.23 2.61 7.16
CA GLY A 70 29.19 1.60 6.90
C GLY A 70 28.48 1.84 5.58
N ARG A 71 27.84 0.80 5.05
CA ARG A 71 27.07 0.87 3.81
C ARG A 71 25.59 1.13 4.09
N CYS A 72 24.89 1.80 3.16
CA CYS A 72 23.45 2.07 3.25
C CYS A 72 22.74 1.74 1.93
N TYR A 73 21.70 0.91 2.00
CA TYR A 73 20.87 0.56 0.87
C TYR A 73 19.42 0.94 1.12
N VAL A 74 18.72 1.35 0.08
CA VAL A 74 17.30 1.73 0.13
C VAL A 74 16.51 0.84 -0.83
N GLY A 75 15.36 0.36 -0.39
CA GLY A 75 14.41 -0.39 -1.22
C GLY A 75 12.96 -0.10 -0.81
N GLY A 76 12.03 -0.87 -1.35
CA GLY A 76 10.60 -0.72 -1.16
C GLY A 76 9.93 0.14 -2.25
N PRO A 77 8.62 0.42 -2.14
CA PRO A 77 7.84 1.09 -3.19
C PRO A 77 8.39 2.40 -3.73
N VAL A 78 9.11 3.18 -2.92
CA VAL A 78 9.76 4.44 -3.38
C VAL A 78 10.82 4.21 -4.44
N SER A 79 11.40 3.01 -4.51
CA SER A 79 12.46 2.66 -5.48
C SER A 79 11.96 2.59 -6.93
N ALA A 80 10.64 2.76 -7.16
CA ALA A 80 10.10 2.89 -8.52
C ALA A 80 10.68 4.10 -9.26
N ASP A 81 11.12 5.12 -8.53
CA ASP A 81 11.93 6.22 -9.05
C ASP A 81 13.27 6.29 -8.28
N PRO A 82 14.30 5.59 -8.75
CA PRO A 82 15.59 5.57 -8.08
C PRO A 82 16.35 6.89 -8.15
N SER A 83 16.07 7.77 -9.13
CA SER A 83 16.70 9.09 -9.26
C SER A 83 16.34 9.97 -8.08
N MET A 84 15.06 9.98 -7.72
CA MET A 84 14.53 10.68 -6.57
C MET A 84 15.14 10.17 -5.26
N VAL A 85 15.26 8.85 -5.08
CA VAL A 85 15.85 8.25 -3.88
C VAL A 85 17.32 8.60 -3.75
N LEU A 86 18.08 8.46 -4.83
CA LEU A 86 19.51 8.81 -4.87
C LEU A 86 19.74 10.30 -4.63
N GLY A 87 18.93 11.16 -5.23
CA GLY A 87 19.03 12.60 -5.08
C GLY A 87 18.69 13.10 -3.67
N GLU A 88 17.63 12.62 -3.06
CA GLU A 88 17.17 13.07 -1.74
C GLU A 88 17.95 12.45 -0.57
N LEU A 89 18.34 11.18 -0.68
CA LEU A 89 18.92 10.42 0.43
C LEU A 89 20.39 10.07 0.24
N SER A 90 20.89 10.02 -1.00
CA SER A 90 22.27 9.62 -1.35
C SER A 90 22.73 8.30 -0.70
N PRO A 91 21.96 7.20 -0.76
CA PRO A 91 22.42 5.89 -0.32
C PRO A 91 23.56 5.36 -1.21
N ASP A 92 24.20 4.26 -0.82
CA ASP A 92 25.20 3.60 -1.67
C ASP A 92 24.55 2.87 -2.85
N ALA A 93 23.33 2.34 -2.67
CA ALA A 93 22.52 1.81 -3.76
C ALA A 93 21.03 1.83 -3.41
N VAL A 94 20.20 1.82 -4.46
CA VAL A 94 18.76 1.63 -4.41
C VAL A 94 18.42 0.29 -5.04
N VAL A 95 17.62 -0.53 -4.35
CA VAL A 95 17.11 -1.80 -4.88
C VAL A 95 15.79 -1.51 -5.59
N VAL A 96 15.75 -1.71 -6.89
CA VAL A 96 14.62 -1.40 -7.77
C VAL A 96 13.81 -2.67 -8.04
N GLY A 97 12.53 -2.68 -7.66
CA GLY A 97 11.66 -3.84 -7.82
C GLY A 97 11.78 -4.84 -6.66
N GLU A 98 11.59 -6.12 -6.96
CA GLU A 98 11.65 -7.20 -5.97
C GLU A 98 13.09 -7.42 -5.51
N GLY A 99 13.33 -7.34 -4.21
CA GLY A 99 14.67 -7.25 -3.66
C GLY A 99 15.31 -8.57 -3.20
N GLU A 100 14.56 -9.66 -3.10
CA GLU A 100 15.01 -10.89 -2.42
C GLU A 100 16.27 -11.50 -3.05
N ILE A 101 16.35 -11.53 -4.38
CA ILE A 101 17.53 -12.05 -5.10
C ILE A 101 18.65 -11.01 -5.10
N THR A 102 18.28 -9.75 -5.30
CA THR A 102 19.22 -8.64 -5.47
C THR A 102 19.98 -8.34 -4.19
N ILE A 103 19.29 -8.36 -3.03
CA ILE A 103 19.87 -7.94 -1.76
C ILE A 103 21.03 -8.82 -1.31
N SER A 104 20.95 -10.13 -1.53
CA SER A 104 21.99 -11.10 -1.20
C SER A 104 23.31 -10.76 -1.87
N ARG A 105 23.26 -10.53 -3.18
CA ARG A 105 24.43 -10.14 -3.95
C ARG A 105 24.94 -8.74 -3.57
N LEU A 106 24.03 -7.79 -3.38
CA LEU A 106 24.38 -6.42 -3.02
C LEU A 106 25.10 -6.35 -1.67
N VAL A 107 24.66 -7.13 -0.68
CA VAL A 107 25.29 -7.23 0.63
C VAL A 107 26.69 -7.83 0.54
N LEU A 108 26.86 -8.87 -0.26
CA LEU A 108 28.13 -9.58 -0.42
C LEU A 108 29.15 -8.78 -1.25
N GLU A 109 28.74 -8.30 -2.42
CA GLU A 109 29.64 -7.74 -3.46
C GLU A 109 29.75 -6.21 -3.39
N GLY A 110 28.73 -5.52 -2.81
CA GLY A 110 28.54 -4.07 -2.97
C GLY A 110 27.94 -3.71 -4.33
N PRO A 111 27.68 -2.41 -4.60
CA PRO A 111 27.09 -1.97 -5.87
C PRO A 111 28.00 -2.31 -7.05
N SER A 112 27.45 -3.01 -8.05
CA SER A 112 28.16 -3.45 -9.27
C SER A 112 27.19 -3.45 -10.46
N PRO A 113 27.68 -3.15 -11.69
CA PRO A 113 26.85 -3.20 -12.89
C PRO A 113 26.33 -4.62 -13.21
N ASP A 114 26.93 -5.65 -12.63
CA ASP A 114 26.56 -7.04 -12.83
C ASP A 114 25.40 -7.50 -11.93
N ILE A 115 24.99 -6.67 -10.96
CA ILE A 115 23.83 -6.95 -10.08
C ILE A 115 22.58 -6.36 -10.72
N PRO A 116 21.59 -7.17 -11.15
CA PRO A 116 20.36 -6.64 -11.71
C PRO A 116 19.46 -6.04 -10.62
N GLY A 117 18.65 -5.05 -11.02
CA GLY A 117 17.66 -4.44 -10.14
C GLY A 117 18.25 -3.47 -9.10
N ILE A 118 19.34 -2.77 -9.44
CA ILE A 118 19.88 -1.70 -8.60
C ILE A 118 20.10 -0.40 -9.37
N ALA A 119 20.09 0.70 -8.63
CA ALA A 119 20.59 1.98 -9.09
C ALA A 119 21.60 2.54 -8.07
N TYR A 120 22.68 3.17 -8.53
CA TYR A 120 23.71 3.76 -7.69
C TYR A 120 24.47 4.85 -8.42
N MET A 121 25.18 5.70 -7.67
CA MET A 121 26.04 6.74 -8.24
C MET A 121 27.46 6.21 -8.43
N LYS A 122 28.05 6.44 -9.62
CA LYS A 122 29.45 6.15 -9.91
C LYS A 122 30.05 7.32 -10.67
N GLU A 123 31.11 7.91 -10.13
CA GLU A 123 31.83 9.04 -10.72
C GLU A 123 30.93 10.23 -11.11
N GLY A 124 29.84 10.45 -10.33
CA GLY A 124 28.88 11.53 -10.56
C GLY A 124 27.73 11.17 -11.53
N GLU A 125 27.76 9.99 -12.13
CA GLU A 125 26.71 9.49 -13.01
C GLU A 125 25.84 8.44 -12.32
N MET A 126 24.54 8.46 -12.60
CA MET A 126 23.61 7.44 -12.12
C MET A 126 23.67 6.23 -13.03
N ILE A 127 24.02 5.09 -12.46
CA ILE A 127 23.97 3.79 -13.12
C ILE A 127 22.69 3.09 -12.71
N VAL A 128 21.85 2.71 -13.66
CA VAL A 128 20.67 1.85 -13.45
C VAL A 128 20.93 0.54 -14.19
N THR A 129 20.94 -0.55 -13.45
CA THR A 129 21.16 -1.88 -14.03
C THR A 129 19.86 -2.46 -14.60
N GLY A 130 19.95 -3.52 -15.39
CA GLY A 130 18.75 -4.21 -15.91
C GLY A 130 17.82 -4.68 -14.80
N SER A 131 16.53 -4.89 -15.15
CA SER A 131 15.54 -5.36 -14.18
C SER A 131 15.94 -6.71 -13.56
N SER A 132 15.71 -6.86 -12.26
CA SER A 132 15.81 -8.16 -11.60
C SER A 132 14.68 -9.08 -12.10
N PRO A 133 14.95 -10.38 -12.27
CA PRO A 133 13.87 -11.34 -12.52
C PRO A 133 12.89 -11.34 -11.33
N PRO A 134 11.62 -11.69 -11.57
CA PRO A 134 10.66 -11.85 -10.48
C PRO A 134 11.16 -12.85 -9.44
N SER A 135 11.07 -12.47 -8.16
CA SER A 135 11.51 -13.33 -7.06
C SER A 135 10.65 -14.59 -6.95
N PRO A 136 11.21 -15.73 -6.58
CA PRO A 136 10.46 -16.94 -6.27
C PRO A 136 9.42 -16.69 -5.18
N MET A 137 8.27 -17.32 -5.30
CA MET A 137 7.23 -17.23 -4.26
C MET A 137 7.53 -18.14 -3.07
N THR A 138 8.39 -19.15 -3.23
CA THR A 138 8.98 -19.92 -2.13
C THR A 138 10.17 -19.17 -1.56
N ARG A 139 10.16 -18.90 -0.27
CA ARG A 139 11.17 -18.07 0.41
C ARG A 139 11.28 -18.45 1.89
N PRO A 140 12.36 -18.06 2.59
CA PRO A 140 12.50 -18.28 4.03
C PRO A 140 11.38 -17.58 4.82
N LEU A 141 11.23 -17.96 6.08
CA LEU A 141 10.37 -17.24 7.00
C LEU A 141 10.82 -15.76 7.09
N PRO A 142 9.90 -14.81 7.16
CA PRO A 142 10.24 -13.42 7.39
C PRO A 142 10.91 -13.25 8.78
N LEU A 143 11.82 -12.32 8.89
CA LEU A 143 12.38 -11.90 10.18
C LEU A 143 11.31 -11.14 10.96
N ILE A 144 10.72 -11.78 11.95
CA ILE A 144 9.62 -11.25 12.73
C ILE A 144 10.16 -10.43 13.91
N PRO A 145 9.89 -9.12 14.02
CA PRO A 145 10.35 -8.35 15.18
C PRO A 145 9.59 -8.76 16.45
N PRO A 146 10.25 -8.68 17.63
CA PRO A 146 9.66 -9.14 18.88
C PRO A 146 8.42 -8.33 19.34
N ASP A 147 8.27 -7.11 18.84
CA ASP A 147 7.16 -6.20 19.13
C ASP A 147 6.07 -6.20 18.03
N ILE A 148 6.04 -7.20 17.16
CA ILE A 148 5.07 -7.27 16.05
C ILE A 148 3.62 -7.32 16.54
N GLY A 149 3.38 -7.92 17.70
CA GLY A 149 2.07 -8.00 18.34
C GLY A 149 1.50 -6.63 18.78
N ASP A 150 2.36 -5.62 18.96
CA ASP A 150 1.98 -4.26 19.33
C ASP A 150 1.65 -3.40 18.10
N GLN A 151 1.99 -3.87 16.90
CA GLN A 151 1.71 -3.15 15.67
C GLN A 151 0.21 -3.17 15.35
N ASN A 152 -0.32 -2.03 14.91
CA ASN A 152 -1.72 -1.92 14.50
C ASN A 152 -1.81 -1.19 13.16
N ILE A 153 -2.12 -1.95 12.11
CA ILE A 153 -2.37 -1.44 10.76
C ILE A 153 -3.84 -1.71 10.44
N ARG A 154 -4.70 -0.71 10.58
CA ARG A 154 -6.15 -0.85 10.34
C ARG A 154 -6.77 -2.06 11.07
N GLY A 155 -6.38 -2.27 12.32
CA GLY A 155 -6.89 -3.35 13.18
C GLY A 155 -6.22 -4.71 13.00
N ALA A 156 -5.23 -4.87 12.12
CA ALA A 156 -4.38 -6.06 12.01
C ALA A 156 -2.95 -5.76 12.50
N ASN A 157 -2.26 -6.75 13.03
CA ASN A 157 -0.85 -6.59 13.41
C ASN A 157 0.07 -6.70 12.18
N VAL A 158 -0.30 -7.55 11.22
CA VAL A 158 0.49 -7.77 10.00
C VAL A 158 -0.42 -8.05 8.80
N TYR A 159 0.02 -7.57 7.63
CA TYR A 159 -0.54 -7.89 6.33
C TYR A 159 0.39 -8.90 5.66
N ILE A 160 0.01 -10.18 5.66
CA ILE A 160 0.80 -11.24 5.03
C ILE A 160 0.60 -11.25 3.51
N GLU A 161 1.67 -11.41 2.79
CA GLU A 161 1.61 -11.54 1.34
C GLU A 161 1.34 -12.97 0.91
N THR A 162 0.20 -13.19 0.29
CA THR A 162 -0.20 -14.52 -0.22
C THR A 162 0.13 -14.69 -1.70
N HIS A 163 0.15 -13.59 -2.43
CA HIS A 163 0.46 -13.54 -3.85
C HIS A 163 0.96 -12.14 -4.26
N ARG A 164 1.59 -12.03 -5.41
CA ARG A 164 2.08 -10.80 -6.06
C ARG A 164 1.43 -10.62 -7.41
N GLY A 165 1.30 -9.38 -7.84
CA GLY A 165 0.69 -9.01 -9.10
C GLY A 165 -0.81 -8.74 -8.98
N CYS A 166 -1.37 -8.08 -9.98
CA CYS A 166 -2.79 -7.78 -10.07
C CYS A 166 -3.20 -7.64 -11.53
N VAL A 167 -4.28 -8.31 -11.92
CA VAL A 167 -4.85 -8.24 -13.29
C VAL A 167 -5.37 -6.84 -13.65
N GLY A 168 -5.59 -5.98 -12.65
CA GLY A 168 -6.04 -4.61 -12.82
C GLY A 168 -4.99 -3.72 -13.47
N GLY A 169 -5.45 -2.70 -14.21
CA GLY A 169 -4.60 -1.69 -14.86
C GLY A 169 -4.77 -0.29 -14.25
N CYS A 170 -5.28 -0.18 -13.02
CA CYS A 170 -5.64 1.09 -12.39
C CYS A 170 -4.51 2.12 -12.48
N GLY A 171 -4.84 3.33 -12.96
CA GLY A 171 -3.87 4.39 -13.24
C GLY A 171 -3.18 4.98 -12.00
N PHE A 172 -3.78 4.82 -10.84
CA PHE A 172 -3.25 5.29 -9.56
C PHE A 172 -2.46 4.22 -8.77
N CYS A 173 -2.52 2.94 -9.18
CA CYS A 173 -2.00 1.83 -8.39
C CYS A 173 -0.61 1.39 -8.86
N GLN A 174 0.30 1.24 -7.91
CA GLN A 174 1.68 0.80 -8.18
C GLN A 174 1.80 -0.73 -8.29
N VAL A 175 0.87 -1.51 -7.71
CA VAL A 175 0.97 -2.99 -7.63
C VAL A 175 1.22 -3.65 -8.98
N PRO A 176 0.41 -3.41 -10.06
CA PRO A 176 0.65 -4.06 -11.34
C PRO A 176 1.92 -3.59 -12.06
N ARG A 177 2.48 -2.45 -11.65
CA ARG A 177 3.71 -1.89 -12.21
C ARG A 177 4.95 -2.42 -11.51
N TYR A 178 4.83 -2.65 -10.21
CA TYR A 178 5.91 -3.17 -9.38
C TYR A 178 6.05 -4.70 -9.49
N PHE A 179 4.92 -5.43 -9.46
CA PHE A 179 4.87 -6.89 -9.45
C PHE A 179 4.38 -7.53 -10.75
N GLY A 180 3.96 -6.72 -11.73
CA GLY A 180 3.35 -7.20 -12.97
C GLY A 180 1.86 -7.51 -12.86
N GLN A 181 1.26 -7.85 -14.01
CA GLN A 181 -0.17 -8.20 -14.10
C GLN A 181 -0.44 -9.70 -13.94
N GLU A 182 0.59 -10.53 -14.03
CA GLU A 182 0.50 -11.95 -13.72
C GLU A 182 0.47 -12.17 -12.22
N VAL A 183 -0.53 -12.91 -11.75
CA VAL A 183 -0.66 -13.23 -10.32
C VAL A 183 0.20 -14.47 -10.01
N ARG A 184 1.22 -14.28 -9.20
CA ARG A 184 2.12 -15.34 -8.70
C ARG A 184 1.80 -15.60 -7.23
N SER A 185 1.41 -16.82 -6.88
CA SER A 185 0.93 -17.17 -5.55
C SER A 185 1.88 -18.11 -4.83
N ARG A 186 1.92 -17.98 -3.51
CA ARG A 186 2.63 -18.89 -2.61
C ARG A 186 1.84 -20.18 -2.42
N SER A 187 2.49 -21.24 -1.95
CA SER A 187 1.78 -22.43 -1.49
C SER A 187 1.01 -22.13 -0.20
N ILE A 188 -0.13 -22.79 -0.01
CA ILE A 188 -0.90 -22.67 1.24
C ILE A 188 -0.08 -23.15 2.44
N GLU A 189 0.73 -24.21 2.24
CA GLU A 189 1.57 -24.78 3.29
C GLU A 189 2.62 -23.76 3.79
N ASP A 190 3.32 -23.07 2.89
CA ASP A 190 4.28 -22.02 3.23
C ASP A 190 3.58 -20.87 3.97
N ILE A 191 2.40 -20.45 3.50
CA ILE A 191 1.62 -19.40 4.14
C ILE A 191 1.22 -19.82 5.56
N LEU A 192 0.72 -21.04 5.75
CA LEU A 192 0.31 -21.51 7.07
C LEU A 192 1.48 -21.70 8.03
N THR A 193 2.65 -22.07 7.53
CA THR A 193 3.88 -22.13 8.33
C THR A 193 4.24 -20.74 8.86
N GLU A 194 4.18 -19.73 7.99
CA GLU A 194 4.44 -18.34 8.36
C GLU A 194 3.37 -17.79 9.32
N VAL A 195 2.09 -18.10 9.09
CA VAL A 195 0.98 -17.70 9.99
C VAL A 195 1.19 -18.25 11.40
N ARG A 196 1.68 -19.50 11.55
CA ARG A 196 2.03 -20.07 12.86
C ARG A 196 3.17 -19.29 13.51
N ALA A 197 4.24 -18.98 12.76
CA ALA A 197 5.35 -18.20 13.26
C ALA A 197 4.92 -16.80 13.75
N PHE A 198 4.05 -16.11 13.01
CA PHE A 198 3.47 -14.85 13.47
C PHE A 198 2.63 -14.99 14.73
N LYS A 199 1.80 -16.03 14.81
CA LYS A 199 1.00 -16.32 16.01
C LYS A 199 1.88 -16.57 17.24
N ASP A 200 2.94 -17.36 17.08
CA ASP A 200 3.89 -17.67 18.15
C ASP A 200 4.68 -16.42 18.59
N ALA A 201 4.88 -15.46 17.69
CA ALA A 201 5.46 -14.15 17.97
C ALA A 201 4.45 -13.13 18.57
N GLY A 202 3.23 -13.56 18.93
CA GLY A 202 2.24 -12.72 19.61
C GLY A 202 1.31 -11.94 18.70
N VAL A 203 1.27 -12.22 17.38
CA VAL A 203 0.30 -11.63 16.47
C VAL A 203 -1.10 -12.14 16.77
N HIS A 204 -2.03 -11.21 17.00
CA HIS A 204 -3.42 -11.52 17.34
C HIS A 204 -4.34 -11.50 16.12
N ARG A 205 -4.07 -10.64 15.13
CA ARG A 205 -4.87 -10.51 13.92
C ARG A 205 -3.99 -10.34 12.68
N ILE A 206 -4.33 -11.07 11.64
CA ILE A 206 -3.68 -11.06 10.34
C ILE A 206 -4.64 -10.49 9.29
N SER A 207 -4.13 -9.73 8.33
CA SER A 207 -4.79 -9.39 7.08
C SER A 207 -4.03 -10.01 5.90
N ILE A 208 -4.74 -10.24 4.80
CA ILE A 208 -4.15 -10.73 3.55
C ILE A 208 -3.79 -9.53 2.67
N SER A 209 -2.58 -9.53 2.14
CA SER A 209 -2.09 -8.58 1.15
C SER A 209 -1.78 -9.30 -0.17
N GLY A 210 -1.81 -8.56 -1.29
CA GLY A 210 -1.50 -9.13 -2.61
C GLY A 210 -2.43 -8.64 -3.73
N GLY A 211 -2.69 -7.34 -3.83
CA GLY A 211 -3.53 -6.77 -4.88
C GLY A 211 -5.02 -7.01 -4.65
N THR A 212 -5.60 -8.04 -5.26
CA THR A 212 -6.99 -8.46 -5.02
C THR A 212 -7.00 -9.83 -4.38
N GLY A 213 -7.43 -9.92 -3.13
CA GLY A 213 -7.31 -11.14 -2.31
C GLY A 213 -7.93 -12.39 -2.94
N SER A 214 -9.10 -12.26 -3.57
CA SER A 214 -9.79 -13.37 -4.23
C SER A 214 -9.10 -13.90 -5.50
N LEU A 215 -8.04 -13.23 -5.97
CA LEU A 215 -7.21 -13.72 -7.08
C LEU A 215 -6.05 -14.62 -6.61
N PHE A 216 -6.01 -15.00 -5.34
CA PHE A 216 -5.06 -16.01 -4.88
C PHE A 216 -5.14 -17.30 -5.73
N ALA A 217 -3.98 -17.78 -6.16
CA ALA A 217 -3.84 -18.96 -7.05
C ALA A 217 -4.65 -18.86 -8.36
N SER A 218 -4.95 -17.62 -8.81
CA SER A 218 -5.65 -17.41 -10.08
C SER A 218 -4.85 -17.97 -11.26
N GLN A 219 -5.56 -18.44 -12.27
CA GLN A 219 -4.98 -18.92 -13.52
C GLN A 219 -5.52 -18.07 -14.68
N TYR A 220 -4.61 -17.49 -15.45
CA TYR A 220 -4.98 -16.63 -16.59
C TYR A 220 -5.95 -15.49 -16.19
N GLY A 221 -5.78 -14.91 -14.99
CA GLY A 221 -6.64 -13.86 -14.48
C GLY A 221 -8.02 -14.30 -14.00
N ARG A 222 -8.32 -15.61 -14.00
CA ARG A 222 -9.58 -16.16 -13.47
C ARG A 222 -9.40 -16.60 -12.02
N MET A 223 -10.37 -16.29 -11.18
CA MET A 223 -10.39 -16.70 -9.78
C MET A 223 -10.30 -18.22 -9.64
N ASN A 224 -9.48 -18.67 -8.70
CA ASN A 224 -9.45 -20.05 -8.22
C ASN A 224 -10.20 -20.12 -6.88
N VAL A 225 -11.54 -20.15 -6.98
CA VAL A 225 -12.43 -20.11 -5.81
C VAL A 225 -12.11 -21.19 -4.78
N PRO A 226 -11.92 -22.48 -5.16
CA PRO A 226 -11.54 -23.52 -4.20
C PRO A 226 -10.24 -23.22 -3.45
N ALA A 227 -9.20 -22.73 -4.14
CA ALA A 227 -7.92 -22.41 -3.51
C ALA A 227 -8.05 -21.22 -2.55
N PHE A 228 -8.83 -20.20 -2.90
CA PHE A 228 -9.08 -19.05 -2.02
C PHE A 228 -9.84 -19.47 -0.75
N ILE A 229 -10.87 -20.31 -0.88
CA ILE A 229 -11.60 -20.86 0.27
C ILE A 229 -10.65 -21.67 1.16
N GLN A 230 -9.84 -22.54 0.58
CA GLN A 230 -8.86 -23.33 1.33
C GLN A 230 -7.83 -22.46 2.06
N LEU A 231 -7.40 -21.35 1.46
CA LEU A 231 -6.52 -20.36 2.10
C LEU A 231 -7.18 -19.75 3.33
N LEU A 232 -8.40 -19.21 3.19
CA LEU A 232 -9.12 -18.59 4.29
C LEU A 232 -9.39 -19.59 5.42
N GLN A 233 -9.83 -20.80 5.07
CA GLN A 233 -10.07 -21.89 6.03
C GLN A 233 -8.79 -22.25 6.79
N GLY A 234 -7.67 -22.38 6.07
CA GLY A 234 -6.37 -22.70 6.67
C GLY A 234 -5.90 -21.64 7.65
N ILE A 235 -5.93 -20.36 7.26
CA ILE A 235 -5.52 -19.25 8.14
C ILE A 235 -6.47 -19.14 9.33
N ALA A 236 -7.78 -19.23 9.13
CA ALA A 236 -8.76 -19.21 10.20
C ALA A 236 -8.60 -20.41 11.16
N GLY A 237 -8.18 -21.57 10.64
CA GLY A 237 -7.85 -22.74 11.48
C GLY A 237 -6.68 -22.50 12.42
N VAL A 238 -5.70 -21.69 12.04
CA VAL A 238 -4.56 -21.32 12.89
C VAL A 238 -4.90 -20.18 13.84
N MET A 239 -5.46 -19.09 13.29
CA MET A 239 -5.66 -17.82 14.02
C MET A 239 -7.01 -17.74 14.73
N GLY A 240 -8.01 -18.47 14.26
CA GLY A 240 -9.43 -18.26 14.55
C GLY A 240 -10.07 -17.28 13.55
N PRO A 241 -11.34 -17.51 13.16
CA PRO A 241 -11.99 -16.74 12.09
C PRO A 241 -12.11 -15.24 12.41
N LYS A 242 -12.30 -14.86 13.68
CA LYS A 242 -12.37 -13.45 14.11
C LYS A 242 -11.01 -12.75 14.16
N ASN A 243 -9.94 -13.45 13.89
CA ASN A 243 -8.57 -12.94 13.86
C ASN A 243 -7.98 -12.93 12.44
N LEU A 244 -8.80 -13.16 11.44
CA LEU A 244 -8.48 -12.94 10.04
C LEU A 244 -9.33 -11.77 9.53
N SER A 245 -8.66 -10.67 9.18
CA SER A 245 -9.31 -9.52 8.53
C SER A 245 -9.73 -9.89 7.11
N SER A 246 -10.73 -9.19 6.62
CA SER A 246 -11.17 -9.37 5.24
C SER A 246 -10.09 -8.89 4.27
N PRO A 247 -9.83 -9.62 3.20
CA PRO A 247 -8.96 -9.14 2.13
C PRO A 247 -9.63 -8.01 1.33
N ASP A 248 -8.82 -7.11 0.77
CA ASP A 248 -9.26 -6.15 -0.23
C ASP A 248 -9.65 -6.89 -1.51
N ILE A 249 -10.83 -6.63 -2.04
CA ILE A 249 -11.38 -7.33 -3.21
C ILE A 249 -11.90 -6.33 -4.24
N ARG A 250 -11.76 -6.63 -5.51
CA ARG A 250 -12.44 -5.90 -6.59
C ARG A 250 -13.90 -6.34 -6.68
N VAL A 251 -14.78 -5.40 -7.00
CA VAL A 251 -16.23 -5.66 -7.12
C VAL A 251 -16.58 -6.69 -8.19
N ASP A 252 -15.73 -6.83 -9.21
CA ASP A 252 -15.86 -7.79 -10.31
C ASP A 252 -15.18 -9.15 -10.03
N CYS A 253 -14.60 -9.32 -8.83
CA CYS A 253 -13.89 -10.54 -8.42
C CYS A 253 -14.57 -11.19 -7.20
N ILE A 254 -15.90 -11.39 -7.26
CA ILE A 254 -16.70 -12.05 -6.23
C ILE A 254 -17.57 -13.15 -6.82
N THR A 255 -17.80 -14.21 -6.04
CA THR A 255 -18.85 -15.22 -6.26
C THR A 255 -19.56 -15.47 -4.94
N ASP A 256 -20.71 -16.16 -4.96
CA ASP A 256 -21.44 -16.46 -3.72
C ASP A 256 -20.60 -17.35 -2.79
N GLU A 257 -19.83 -18.30 -3.34
CA GLU A 257 -18.95 -19.16 -2.56
C GLU A 257 -17.80 -18.36 -1.90
N VAL A 258 -17.26 -17.34 -2.58
CA VAL A 258 -16.26 -16.43 -2.02
C VAL A 258 -16.85 -15.63 -0.87
N LEU A 259 -18.08 -15.12 -1.02
CA LEU A 259 -18.76 -14.34 0.02
C LEU A 259 -19.09 -15.22 1.24
N ASP A 260 -19.56 -16.44 1.03
CA ASP A 260 -19.79 -17.41 2.10
C ASP A 260 -18.49 -17.71 2.87
N ALA A 261 -17.39 -17.95 2.16
CA ALA A 261 -16.10 -18.19 2.79
C ALA A 261 -15.60 -16.98 3.62
N ILE A 262 -15.79 -15.76 3.12
CA ILE A 262 -15.45 -14.55 3.88
C ILE A 262 -16.29 -14.46 5.15
N ARG A 263 -17.59 -14.73 5.08
CA ARG A 263 -18.49 -14.75 6.25
C ARG A 263 -18.01 -15.76 7.30
N ASP A 264 -17.67 -16.96 6.85
CA ASP A 264 -17.41 -18.10 7.73
C ASP A 264 -16.00 -18.09 8.33
N TYR A 265 -15.01 -17.57 7.60
CA TYR A 265 -13.59 -17.68 7.97
C TYR A 265 -12.91 -16.35 8.30
N THR A 266 -13.60 -15.20 8.20
CA THR A 266 -13.04 -13.88 8.52
C THR A 266 -13.91 -13.12 9.53
N ILE A 267 -13.53 -11.87 9.81
CA ILE A 267 -14.35 -10.97 10.64
C ILE A 267 -15.72 -10.62 10.02
N GLY A 268 -16.04 -11.12 8.83
CA GLY A 268 -17.32 -10.93 8.17
C GLY A 268 -17.50 -9.55 7.51
N TRP A 269 -16.41 -8.96 7.05
CA TRP A 269 -16.41 -7.72 6.27
C TRP A 269 -15.91 -7.98 4.85
N VAL A 270 -16.32 -7.13 3.91
CA VAL A 270 -15.69 -7.01 2.59
C VAL A 270 -15.25 -5.57 2.39
N PHE A 271 -14.04 -5.40 1.90
CA PHE A 271 -13.49 -4.09 1.55
C PHE A 271 -13.39 -3.98 0.03
N PHE A 272 -14.10 -3.01 -0.55
CA PHE A 272 -14.06 -2.74 -1.99
C PHE A 272 -13.34 -1.43 -2.30
N GLY A 273 -12.41 -1.46 -3.24
CA GLY A 273 -11.98 -0.26 -3.93
C GLY A 273 -13.07 0.18 -4.90
N ILE A 274 -13.88 1.16 -4.54
CA ILE A 274 -14.96 1.70 -5.40
C ILE A 274 -14.45 2.85 -6.24
N GLU A 275 -13.69 3.71 -5.62
CA GLU A 275 -12.94 4.88 -6.08
C GLU A 275 -13.81 6.07 -6.49
N SER A 276 -14.89 5.89 -7.26
CA SER A 276 -15.77 6.99 -7.70
C SER A 276 -17.17 6.50 -8.05
N GLY A 277 -18.17 7.36 -7.92
CA GLY A 277 -19.52 7.18 -8.45
C GLY A 277 -19.69 7.61 -9.90
N SER A 278 -18.65 8.20 -10.52
CA SER A 278 -18.68 8.61 -11.91
C SER A 278 -18.01 7.58 -12.83
N GLU A 279 -18.76 7.09 -13.82
CA GLU A 279 -18.23 6.21 -14.86
C GLU A 279 -17.09 6.91 -15.66
N GLY A 280 -17.18 8.23 -15.81
CA GLY A 280 -16.15 9.04 -16.48
C GLY A 280 -14.83 8.99 -15.72
N ILE A 281 -14.86 9.17 -14.40
CA ILE A 281 -13.69 9.10 -13.54
C ILE A 281 -13.15 7.67 -13.42
N LEU A 282 -14.01 6.67 -13.24
CA LEU A 282 -13.58 5.26 -13.22
C LEU A 282 -12.85 4.86 -14.51
N LYS A 283 -13.30 5.37 -15.67
CA LYS A 283 -12.64 5.17 -16.96
C LYS A 283 -11.27 5.89 -17.03
N LYS A 284 -11.18 7.15 -16.57
CA LYS A 284 -9.91 7.89 -16.45
C LYS A 284 -8.93 7.16 -15.55
N MET A 285 -9.39 6.64 -14.42
CA MET A 285 -8.62 5.82 -13.48
C MET A 285 -8.24 4.44 -14.03
N ARG A 286 -8.78 4.02 -15.17
CA ARG A 286 -8.63 2.65 -15.71
C ARG A 286 -9.02 1.57 -14.70
N LYS A 287 -10.07 1.84 -13.89
CA LYS A 287 -10.51 0.93 -12.84
C LYS A 287 -10.99 -0.42 -13.37
N GLY A 288 -11.64 -0.41 -14.56
CA GLY A 288 -12.16 -1.61 -15.22
C GLY A 288 -13.36 -2.21 -14.51
N ALA A 289 -14.04 -1.44 -13.66
CA ALA A 289 -15.32 -1.79 -13.03
C ALA A 289 -16.31 -0.66 -13.26
N THR A 290 -17.61 -0.96 -13.22
CA THR A 290 -18.70 -0.01 -13.40
C THR A 290 -19.44 0.25 -12.10
N VAL A 291 -20.17 1.36 -12.02
CA VAL A 291 -21.00 1.70 -10.87
C VAL A 291 -22.10 0.65 -10.64
N ASP A 292 -22.67 0.08 -11.72
CA ASP A 292 -23.66 -0.99 -11.60
C ASP A 292 -23.07 -2.27 -11.02
N GLN A 293 -21.81 -2.61 -11.36
CA GLN A 293 -21.11 -3.72 -10.71
C GLN A 293 -20.89 -3.46 -9.22
N VAL A 294 -20.60 -2.22 -8.83
CA VAL A 294 -20.52 -1.83 -7.41
C VAL A 294 -21.83 -2.06 -6.69
N ARG A 295 -22.95 -1.58 -7.26
CA ARG A 295 -24.30 -1.78 -6.69
C ARG A 295 -24.62 -3.25 -6.47
N GLU A 296 -24.39 -4.05 -7.49
CA GLU A 296 -24.68 -5.49 -7.42
C GLU A 296 -23.76 -6.20 -6.41
N ALA A 297 -22.47 -5.84 -6.35
CA ALA A 297 -21.54 -6.41 -5.39
C ALA A 297 -21.94 -6.10 -3.94
N VAL A 298 -22.30 -4.87 -3.63
CA VAL A 298 -22.75 -4.46 -2.29
C VAL A 298 -24.05 -5.18 -1.91
N LYS A 299 -25.01 -5.27 -2.83
CA LYS A 299 -26.27 -6.01 -2.62
C LYS A 299 -26.00 -7.48 -2.30
N ARG A 300 -25.14 -8.14 -3.08
CA ARG A 300 -24.76 -9.57 -2.85
C ARG A 300 -24.10 -9.75 -1.49
N CYS A 301 -23.16 -8.89 -1.11
CA CYS A 301 -22.53 -8.96 0.21
C CYS A 301 -23.58 -8.92 1.34
N ARG A 302 -24.56 -8.04 1.24
CA ARG A 302 -25.64 -7.94 2.23
C ARG A 302 -26.53 -9.17 2.28
N MET A 303 -26.83 -9.78 1.12
CA MET A 303 -27.58 -11.05 1.06
C MET A 303 -26.85 -12.19 1.78
N HIS A 304 -25.50 -12.15 1.80
CA HIS A 304 -24.66 -13.09 2.53
C HIS A 304 -24.39 -12.69 3.99
N GLY A 305 -25.02 -11.60 4.49
CA GLY A 305 -24.86 -11.14 5.88
C GLY A 305 -23.51 -10.50 6.19
N LEU A 306 -22.81 -10.04 5.17
CA LEU A 306 -21.51 -9.37 5.27
C LEU A 306 -21.69 -7.86 5.47
N LYS A 307 -20.76 -7.26 6.21
CA LYS A 307 -20.58 -5.81 6.25
C LYS A 307 -19.70 -5.36 5.11
N VAL A 308 -19.95 -4.15 4.61
CA VAL A 308 -19.23 -3.62 3.44
C VAL A 308 -18.58 -2.31 3.78
N ALA A 309 -17.26 -2.25 3.54
CA ALA A 309 -16.50 -1.01 3.51
C ALA A 309 -16.07 -0.67 2.08
N GLY A 310 -16.00 0.61 1.77
CA GLY A 310 -15.57 1.09 0.46
C GLY A 310 -14.50 2.17 0.54
N SER A 311 -13.54 2.17 -0.39
CA SER A 311 -12.63 3.29 -0.57
C SER A 311 -13.02 4.14 -1.76
N PHE A 312 -12.80 5.45 -1.61
CA PHE A 312 -13.04 6.46 -2.63
C PHE A 312 -11.82 7.36 -2.79
N ILE A 313 -11.57 7.81 -4.01
CA ILE A 313 -10.51 8.74 -4.36
C ILE A 313 -11.15 10.01 -4.91
N VAL A 314 -10.89 11.14 -4.28
CA VAL A 314 -11.36 12.47 -4.70
C VAL A 314 -10.19 13.35 -5.18
N GLY A 315 -10.53 14.44 -5.90
CA GLY A 315 -9.49 15.33 -6.43
C GLY A 315 -8.66 14.68 -7.53
N TYR A 316 -9.21 13.69 -8.21
CA TYR A 316 -8.56 13.11 -9.39
C TYR A 316 -8.51 14.18 -10.50
N PRO A 317 -7.38 14.37 -11.19
CA PRO A 317 -7.28 15.38 -12.23
C PRO A 317 -8.40 15.29 -13.28
N GLY A 318 -9.11 16.39 -13.46
CA GLY A 318 -10.27 16.47 -14.34
C GLY A 318 -11.57 15.88 -13.78
N GLU A 319 -11.66 15.67 -12.46
CA GLU A 319 -12.91 15.41 -11.75
C GLU A 319 -13.72 16.72 -11.65
N THR A 320 -14.92 16.72 -12.22
CA THR A 320 -15.84 17.86 -12.17
C THR A 320 -16.69 17.88 -10.88
N ALA A 321 -17.41 18.95 -10.64
CA ALA A 321 -18.38 19.02 -9.55
C ALA A 321 -19.52 17.97 -9.73
N ASP A 322 -19.94 17.72 -10.96
CA ASP A 322 -20.95 16.70 -11.27
C ASP A 322 -20.43 15.29 -11.00
N ASP A 323 -19.16 14.98 -11.37
CA ASP A 323 -18.52 13.70 -11.06
C ASP A 323 -18.44 13.46 -9.54
N TYR A 324 -18.08 14.51 -8.80
CA TYR A 324 -18.05 14.46 -7.35
C TYR A 324 -19.45 14.25 -6.74
N GLN A 325 -20.48 14.96 -7.25
CA GLN A 325 -21.86 14.76 -6.80
C GLN A 325 -22.34 13.32 -7.05
N MET A 326 -22.02 12.72 -8.22
CA MET A 326 -22.33 11.31 -8.48
C MET A 326 -21.68 10.37 -7.44
N THR A 327 -20.51 10.72 -6.92
CA THR A 327 -19.85 9.95 -5.87
C THR A 327 -20.57 10.07 -4.53
N LYS A 328 -21.05 11.27 -4.16
CA LYS A 328 -21.89 11.50 -2.98
C LYS A 328 -23.20 10.71 -3.07
N ASP A 329 -23.89 10.82 -4.21
CA ASP A 329 -25.16 10.13 -4.45
C ASP A 329 -25.00 8.60 -4.33
N LEU A 330 -23.89 8.07 -4.84
CA LEU A 330 -23.59 6.64 -4.71
C LEU A 330 -23.33 6.22 -3.26
N ILE A 331 -22.62 7.01 -2.47
CA ILE A 331 -22.37 6.73 -1.04
C ILE A 331 -23.71 6.72 -0.28
N GLU A 332 -24.58 7.68 -0.54
CA GLU A 332 -25.92 7.74 0.05
C GLU A 332 -26.76 6.51 -0.33
N GLU A 333 -26.80 6.17 -1.62
CA GLU A 333 -27.50 4.99 -2.13
C GLU A 333 -26.99 3.69 -1.50
N LEU A 334 -25.68 3.52 -1.45
CA LEU A 334 -25.06 2.30 -0.96
C LEU A 334 -25.15 2.18 0.56
N ALA A 335 -25.20 3.25 1.32
CA ALA A 335 -25.22 3.27 2.79
C ALA A 335 -24.23 2.26 3.38
N LEU A 336 -22.95 2.39 3.04
CA LEU A 336 -21.89 1.46 3.43
C LEU A 336 -21.67 1.44 4.95
N ASP A 337 -21.22 0.29 5.49
CA ASP A 337 -20.92 0.18 6.92
C ASP A 337 -19.69 1.00 7.32
N ASP A 338 -18.75 1.20 6.38
CA ASP A 338 -17.62 2.12 6.55
C ASP A 338 -17.13 2.65 5.21
N VAL A 339 -16.53 3.86 5.24
CA VAL A 339 -16.03 4.55 4.04
C VAL A 339 -14.66 5.13 4.33
N PHE A 340 -13.73 4.89 3.41
CA PHE A 340 -12.40 5.48 3.43
C PHE A 340 -12.26 6.44 2.25
N VAL A 341 -11.82 7.65 2.52
CA VAL A 341 -11.63 8.68 1.50
C VAL A 341 -10.16 9.06 1.43
N SER A 342 -9.61 9.05 0.23
CA SER A 342 -8.25 9.49 -0.05
C SER A 342 -8.27 10.58 -1.12
N VAL A 343 -7.41 11.56 -0.97
CA VAL A 343 -7.09 12.49 -2.04
C VAL A 343 -6.19 11.77 -3.06
N ALA A 344 -6.37 12.06 -4.34
CA ALA A 344 -5.58 11.45 -5.42
C ALA A 344 -4.07 11.72 -5.23
N GLU A 345 -3.32 10.72 -4.80
CA GLU A 345 -1.89 10.81 -4.54
C GLU A 345 -1.08 10.39 -5.77
N PRO A 346 -0.15 11.22 -6.28
CA PRO A 346 0.75 10.85 -7.36
C PRO A 346 1.87 9.93 -6.86
N ILE A 347 1.63 8.62 -6.94
CA ILE A 347 2.63 7.62 -6.56
C ILE A 347 3.64 7.44 -7.69
N PRO A 348 4.96 7.48 -7.45
CA PRO A 348 5.99 7.33 -8.48
C PRO A 348 5.78 6.11 -9.38
N GLY A 349 5.99 6.29 -10.69
CA GLY A 349 5.83 5.23 -11.69
C GLY A 349 4.37 4.89 -12.04
N THR A 350 3.39 5.69 -11.61
CA THR A 350 1.99 5.51 -11.96
C THR A 350 1.53 6.53 -13.02
N PRO A 351 0.58 6.18 -13.91
CA PRO A 351 -0.03 7.14 -14.84
C PRO A 351 -0.68 8.34 -14.15
N LEU A 352 -1.12 8.21 -12.91
CA LEU A 352 -1.62 9.35 -12.14
C LEU A 352 -0.49 10.33 -11.82
N ALA A 353 0.71 9.85 -11.48
CA ALA A 353 1.87 10.72 -11.27
C ALA A 353 2.22 11.47 -12.55
N ASP A 354 2.32 10.76 -13.69
CA ASP A 354 2.58 11.38 -14.99
C ASP A 354 1.51 12.45 -15.35
N LEU A 355 0.23 12.14 -15.06
CA LEU A 355 -0.86 13.07 -15.29
C LEU A 355 -0.74 14.33 -14.41
N VAL A 356 -0.50 14.17 -13.10
CA VAL A 356 -0.34 15.28 -12.14
C VAL A 356 0.82 16.19 -12.53
N LEU A 357 1.94 15.61 -12.98
CA LEU A 357 3.12 16.36 -13.39
C LEU A 357 2.90 17.12 -14.73
N SER A 358 1.96 16.67 -15.57
CA SER A 358 1.69 17.27 -16.89
C SER A 358 0.66 18.39 -16.87
N ILE A 359 -0.13 18.56 -15.82
CA ILE A 359 -1.16 19.58 -15.73
C ILE A 359 -0.66 20.85 -15.02
N PRO A 360 -1.15 22.04 -15.40
CA PRO A 360 -0.88 23.29 -14.68
C PRO A 360 -1.33 23.20 -13.22
N GLN A 361 -0.62 23.86 -12.30
CA GLN A 361 -0.99 23.87 -10.89
C GLN A 361 -2.40 24.42 -10.64
N GLU A 362 -2.81 25.42 -11.42
CA GLU A 362 -4.14 26.03 -11.36
C GLU A 362 -5.29 25.09 -11.80
N GLU A 363 -4.98 23.98 -12.44
CA GLU A 363 -5.94 22.94 -12.83
C GLU A 363 -5.90 21.72 -11.89
N ASN A 364 -4.93 21.66 -11.00
CA ASN A 364 -4.78 20.54 -10.07
C ASN A 364 -5.53 20.84 -8.77
N PRO A 365 -6.57 20.06 -8.42
CA PRO A 365 -7.40 20.30 -7.23
C PRO A 365 -6.64 20.35 -5.89
N VAL A 366 -5.43 19.79 -5.83
CA VAL A 366 -4.58 19.83 -4.62
C VAL A 366 -3.98 21.23 -4.40
N TYR A 367 -3.78 22.01 -5.46
CA TYR A 367 -3.24 23.37 -5.38
C TYR A 367 -4.32 24.46 -5.40
N VAL A 368 -5.49 24.17 -5.97
CA VAL A 368 -6.58 25.15 -6.11
C VAL A 368 -7.27 25.36 -4.75
N PRO A 369 -7.32 26.62 -4.23
CA PRO A 369 -8.04 26.91 -3.01
C PRO A 369 -9.55 26.66 -3.18
N HIS A 370 -10.17 26.04 -2.18
CA HIS A 370 -11.62 25.86 -2.15
C HIS A 370 -12.35 27.19 -1.91
N THR A 371 -13.38 27.45 -2.70
CA THR A 371 -14.18 28.69 -2.61
C THR A 371 -15.63 28.47 -2.16
N GLY A 372 -16.02 27.23 -1.83
CA GLY A 372 -17.38 26.86 -1.42
C GLY A 372 -17.61 26.90 0.09
N GLU A 373 -18.46 26.03 0.56
CA GLU A 373 -18.93 25.97 1.94
C GLU A 373 -17.81 25.94 2.99
N TYR A 374 -16.69 25.27 2.67
CA TYR A 374 -15.56 25.11 3.59
C TYR A 374 -14.43 26.13 3.35
N GLN A 375 -14.68 27.23 2.62
CA GLN A 375 -13.67 28.27 2.34
C GLN A 375 -12.99 28.79 3.60
N ALA A 376 -13.75 28.99 4.68
CA ALA A 376 -13.21 29.47 5.95
C ALA A 376 -12.20 28.53 6.62
N LEU A 377 -12.15 27.26 6.21
CA LEU A 377 -11.19 26.28 6.72
C LEU A 377 -9.83 26.36 6.02
N GLY A 378 -9.70 27.11 4.92
CA GLY A 378 -8.46 27.29 4.17
C GLY A 378 -7.98 26.02 3.47
N LEU A 379 -8.89 25.13 3.06
CA LEU A 379 -8.61 23.90 2.37
C LEU A 379 -8.43 24.11 0.86
N SER A 380 -7.67 23.22 0.22
CA SER A 380 -7.71 23.08 -1.24
C SER A 380 -9.01 22.44 -1.68
N GLU A 381 -9.30 22.47 -2.98
CA GLU A 381 -10.51 21.83 -3.54
C GLU A 381 -10.52 20.32 -3.27
N ALA A 382 -9.38 19.64 -3.38
CA ALA A 382 -9.28 18.21 -3.09
C ALA A 382 -9.47 17.90 -1.60
N GLU A 383 -8.88 18.70 -0.71
CA GLU A 383 -9.06 18.56 0.73
C GLU A 383 -10.52 18.80 1.16
N ALA A 384 -11.16 19.81 0.57
CA ALA A 384 -12.56 20.12 0.86
C ALA A 384 -13.49 18.98 0.42
N ARG A 385 -13.28 18.42 -0.77
CA ARG A 385 -14.02 17.24 -1.24
C ARG A 385 -13.80 16.03 -0.34
N ALA A 386 -12.58 15.77 0.09
CA ALA A 386 -12.29 14.66 1.01
C ALA A 386 -13.00 14.86 2.35
N PHE A 387 -12.91 16.05 2.91
CA PHE A 387 -13.55 16.41 4.17
C PHE A 387 -15.09 16.28 4.11
N ASP A 388 -15.71 16.89 3.09
CA ASP A 388 -17.15 16.80 2.85
C ASP A 388 -17.62 15.35 2.68
N LEU A 389 -16.89 14.56 1.88
CA LEU A 389 -17.25 13.17 1.61
C LEU A 389 -17.17 12.29 2.86
N MET A 390 -16.19 12.52 3.73
CA MET A 390 -16.07 11.80 5.01
C MET A 390 -17.25 12.12 5.92
N LEU A 391 -17.64 13.39 6.03
CA LEU A 391 -18.82 13.82 6.81
C LEU A 391 -20.11 13.25 6.20
N HIS A 392 -20.26 13.37 4.88
CA HIS A 392 -21.43 12.87 4.15
C HIS A 392 -21.58 11.35 4.32
N ALA A 393 -20.50 10.60 4.22
CA ALA A 393 -20.51 9.16 4.42
C ALA A 393 -20.97 8.76 5.83
N ASP A 394 -20.51 9.47 6.86
CA ASP A 394 -20.92 9.20 8.25
C ASP A 394 -22.42 9.42 8.49
N LEU A 395 -23.02 10.43 7.83
CA LEU A 395 -24.44 10.69 7.92
C LEU A 395 -25.31 9.57 7.30
N HIS A 396 -24.75 8.83 6.34
CA HIS A 396 -25.48 7.80 5.59
C HIS A 396 -25.12 6.37 5.98
N LYS A 397 -24.32 6.16 7.04
CA LYS A 397 -24.05 4.82 7.58
C LYS A 397 -25.36 4.16 8.08
N PRO A 398 -25.51 2.82 7.94
CA PRO A 398 -26.70 2.10 8.39
C PRO A 398 -27.01 2.24 9.88
N ARG A 399 -26.00 2.54 10.68
CA ARG A 399 -26.13 2.89 12.09
C ARG A 399 -25.78 4.34 12.26
N PHE A 400 -26.74 5.12 12.70
CA PHE A 400 -26.56 6.55 12.96
C PHE A 400 -25.41 6.77 13.94
N THR A 401 -24.35 7.44 13.49
CA THR A 401 -23.29 7.97 14.33
C THR A 401 -23.47 9.48 14.39
N MET A 402 -23.61 10.04 15.58
CA MET A 402 -23.61 11.49 15.72
C MET A 402 -22.23 12.02 15.37
N THR A 403 -22.14 12.89 14.38
CA THR A 403 -20.94 13.68 14.13
C THR A 403 -20.84 14.74 15.23
N ASP A 404 -19.78 14.67 16.02
CA ASP A 404 -19.45 15.64 17.07
C ASP A 404 -18.24 16.50 16.66
N ASP A 405 -17.95 17.51 17.46
CA ASP A 405 -16.78 18.39 17.22
C ASP A 405 -15.47 17.61 17.16
N ARG A 406 -15.36 16.48 17.86
CA ARG A 406 -14.17 15.64 17.85
C ARG A 406 -14.00 14.96 16.49
N THR A 407 -15.05 14.38 15.94
CA THR A 407 -15.06 13.74 14.62
C THR A 407 -14.79 14.78 13.52
N PHE A 408 -15.42 15.96 13.61
CA PHE A 408 -15.19 17.07 12.69
C PHE A 408 -13.69 17.47 12.67
N ASN A 409 -13.08 17.70 13.85
CA ASN A 409 -11.69 18.08 13.95
C ASN A 409 -10.75 16.95 13.48
N LEU A 410 -11.06 15.69 13.80
CA LEU A 410 -10.28 14.53 13.33
C LEU A 410 -10.22 14.48 11.80
N TYR A 411 -11.36 14.64 11.13
CA TYR A 411 -11.41 14.64 9.67
C TYR A 411 -10.69 15.84 9.07
N LEU A 412 -10.84 17.01 9.68
CA LEU A 412 -10.12 18.20 9.24
C LEU A 412 -8.59 18.05 9.35
N GLU A 413 -8.10 17.47 10.43
CA GLU A 413 -6.68 17.16 10.60
C GLU A 413 -6.18 16.16 9.59
N GLU A 414 -6.99 15.10 9.34
CA GLU A 414 -6.63 14.04 8.40
C GLU A 414 -6.51 14.58 6.96
N VAL A 415 -7.48 15.36 6.48
CA VAL A 415 -7.43 15.90 5.12
C VAL A 415 -6.31 16.91 4.93
N ARG A 416 -6.02 17.76 5.94
CA ARG A 416 -4.88 18.68 5.91
C ARG A 416 -3.54 17.94 5.86
N LYS A 417 -3.44 16.84 6.59
CA LYS A 417 -2.25 15.99 6.53
C LYS A 417 -2.09 15.38 5.16
N GLN A 418 -3.14 14.77 4.61
CA GLN A 418 -3.12 14.19 3.26
C GLN A 418 -2.73 15.24 2.21
N GLY A 419 -3.37 16.42 2.21
CA GLY A 419 -3.07 17.51 1.27
C GLY A 419 -1.63 17.97 1.37
N SER A 420 -1.14 18.23 2.58
CA SER A 420 0.27 18.61 2.82
C SER A 420 1.24 17.53 2.33
N ASP A 421 0.96 16.28 2.62
CA ASP A 421 1.82 15.16 2.21
C ASP A 421 1.85 15.01 0.69
N ILE A 422 0.72 15.18 0.02
CA ILE A 422 0.62 15.11 -1.44
C ILE A 422 1.35 16.28 -2.11
N LEU A 423 1.17 17.51 -1.60
CA LEU A 423 1.90 18.68 -2.09
C LEU A 423 3.42 18.46 -2.03
N ARG A 424 3.92 18.04 -0.87
CA ARG A 424 5.35 17.77 -0.66
C ARG A 424 5.87 16.65 -1.55
N SER A 425 5.09 15.56 -1.73
CA SER A 425 5.44 14.46 -2.63
C SER A 425 5.49 14.94 -4.09
N THR A 426 4.53 15.76 -4.51
CA THR A 426 4.48 16.32 -5.88
C THR A 426 5.66 17.25 -6.13
N GLU A 427 6.06 18.08 -5.16
CA GLU A 427 7.26 18.94 -5.27
C GLU A 427 8.55 18.11 -5.44
N VAL A 428 8.66 16.96 -4.75
CA VAL A 428 9.80 16.05 -4.94
C VAL A 428 9.78 15.46 -6.35
N LEU A 429 8.63 14.93 -6.78
CA LEU A 429 8.49 14.37 -8.13
C LEU A 429 8.87 15.38 -9.21
N LEU A 430 8.40 16.64 -9.09
CA LEU A 430 8.72 17.71 -10.04
C LEU A 430 10.23 18.04 -10.13
N ARG A 431 11.01 17.77 -9.08
CA ARG A 431 12.47 18.00 -9.11
C ARG A 431 13.24 16.93 -9.89
N TYR A 432 12.64 15.77 -10.07
CA TYR A 432 13.29 14.61 -10.70
C TYR A 432 12.60 14.14 -11.99
N SER A 433 11.54 14.86 -12.44
CA SER A 433 10.79 14.62 -13.69
C SER A 433 11.50 15.16 -14.93
#